data_1acd7b237c194342c48c3bb85717c8d0
#
_entry.id   1acd7b237c194342c48c3bb85717c8d0
#
_cell.length_a   1.000
_cell.length_b   1.000
_cell.length_c   1.000
_cell.angle_alpha   90.00
_cell.angle_beta   90.00
_cell.angle_gamma   90.00
#
_symmetry.space_group_name_H-M   'P 1'
#
loop_
_entity.id
_entity.type
_entity.pdbx_description
1 polymer ?
#
loop_
_entity_poly.entity_id
_entity_poly.type
_entity_poly.pdbx_seq_one_letter_code
_entity_poly.pdbx_strand_id
1 'polypeptide(L)'
;MTALDSRSDLAVVLVHPEIPPNTGNVIRLTANTATALHLVEPLGFRMDDRELKRAGLDYHEYANVQVHRDFPACCEAIDAEAPRRWFAFTTQATRSLYDARFARGDVLVFGCESAGLPDVVIARFASDARLRIPMRPRVRSLNLSNAVAVAVYEAWRQLGFVGSGV
;
A
#
# COMPACT_ATOMS: atom_id res chain seq x y z
N MET A 1 -13.86 7.45 -27.97
CA MET A 1 -13.06 6.49 -27.15
C MET A 1 -12.16 7.35 -26.29
N THR A 2 -12.62 7.67 -25.11
CA THR A 2 -11.81 8.38 -24.12
C THR A 2 -10.66 7.47 -23.72
N ALA A 3 -9.41 7.95 -23.86
CA ALA A 3 -8.27 7.30 -23.30
C ALA A 3 -8.55 7.04 -21.82
N LEU A 4 -8.64 5.77 -21.44
CA LEU A 4 -8.65 5.35 -20.04
C LEU A 4 -7.41 5.99 -19.42
N ASP A 5 -7.64 6.90 -18.47
CA ASP A 5 -6.60 7.52 -17.69
C ASP A 5 -5.74 6.38 -17.14
N SER A 6 -4.49 6.29 -17.61
CA SER A 6 -3.57 5.17 -17.32
C SER A 6 -3.09 5.15 -15.86
N ARG A 7 -3.64 6.02 -15.02
CA ARG A 7 -3.33 6.13 -13.60
C ARG A 7 -4.14 5.11 -12.82
N SER A 8 -3.46 4.31 -12.04
CA SER A 8 -4.14 3.50 -11.02
C SER A 8 -4.97 4.39 -10.11
N ASP A 9 -6.20 3.99 -9.84
CA ASP A 9 -7.12 4.74 -8.97
C ASP A 9 -6.57 4.91 -7.54
N LEU A 10 -5.69 4.00 -7.10
CA LEU A 10 -5.02 4.00 -5.81
C LEU A 10 -3.58 3.55 -5.96
N ALA A 11 -2.72 3.91 -5.00
CA ALA A 11 -1.38 3.36 -4.87
C ALA A 11 -1.14 2.85 -3.45
N VAL A 12 -0.37 1.77 -3.33
CA VAL A 12 0.11 1.21 -2.07
C VAL A 12 1.63 1.34 -2.04
N VAL A 13 2.16 1.80 -0.92
CA VAL A 13 3.59 1.85 -0.64
C VAL A 13 3.90 0.95 0.56
N LEU A 14 4.79 -0.02 0.39
CA LEU A 14 5.35 -0.81 1.48
C LEU A 14 6.76 -0.32 1.78
N VAL A 15 6.97 0.19 2.99
CA VAL A 15 8.28 0.72 3.43
C VAL A 15 9.02 -0.39 4.18
N HIS A 16 10.12 -0.85 3.60
CA HIS A 16 11.00 -1.91 4.15
C HIS A 16 10.28 -3.23 4.47
N PRO A 17 9.45 -3.78 3.57
CA PRO A 17 8.77 -5.05 3.84
C PRO A 17 9.80 -6.17 4.04
N GLU A 18 9.54 -7.06 5.00
CA GLU A 18 10.50 -8.06 5.48
C GLU A 18 10.15 -9.47 5.06
N ILE A 19 8.87 -9.81 4.97
CA ILE A 19 8.39 -11.19 4.82
C ILE A 19 7.89 -11.42 3.39
N PRO A 20 8.59 -12.25 2.59
CA PRO A 20 8.27 -12.47 1.17
C PRO A 20 6.81 -12.89 0.92
N PRO A 21 6.21 -13.84 1.67
CA PRO A 21 4.80 -14.22 1.45
C PRO A 21 3.82 -13.07 1.61
N ASN A 22 4.06 -12.14 2.54
CA ASN A 22 3.20 -10.97 2.72
C ASN A 22 3.25 -10.06 1.49
N THR A 23 4.44 -9.76 1.00
CA THR A 23 4.60 -8.98 -0.24
C THR A 23 3.98 -9.70 -1.44
N GLY A 24 4.14 -11.01 -1.55
CA GLY A 24 3.50 -11.81 -2.60
C GLY A 24 1.97 -11.68 -2.57
N ASN A 25 1.36 -11.75 -1.40
CA ASN A 25 -0.09 -11.55 -1.24
C ASN A 25 -0.52 -10.13 -1.63
N VAL A 26 0.28 -9.12 -1.28
CA VAL A 26 -0.01 -7.73 -1.67
C VAL A 26 0.13 -7.53 -3.18
N ILE A 27 1.11 -8.14 -3.84
CA ILE A 27 1.25 -8.08 -5.30
C ILE A 27 -0.02 -8.62 -5.97
N ARG A 28 -0.53 -9.77 -5.52
CA ARG A 28 -1.78 -10.34 -6.06
C ARG A 28 -2.99 -9.45 -5.77
N LEU A 29 -3.10 -8.93 -4.56
CA LEU A 29 -4.17 -8.02 -4.16
C LEU A 29 -4.21 -6.77 -5.06
N THR A 30 -3.07 -6.13 -5.25
CA THR A 30 -2.96 -4.91 -6.04
C THR A 30 -3.23 -5.16 -7.52
N ALA A 31 -2.84 -6.31 -8.05
CA ALA A 31 -3.21 -6.74 -9.41
C ALA A 31 -4.73 -6.90 -9.55
N ASN A 32 -5.39 -7.54 -8.56
CA ASN A 32 -6.85 -7.73 -8.57
C ASN A 32 -7.66 -6.43 -8.46
N THR A 33 -7.11 -5.43 -7.82
CA THR A 33 -7.79 -4.14 -7.57
C THR A 33 -7.31 -3.02 -8.48
N ALA A 34 -6.47 -3.32 -9.46
CA ALA A 34 -5.81 -2.35 -10.34
C ALA A 34 -5.10 -1.20 -9.57
N THR A 35 -4.58 -1.52 -8.38
CA THR A 35 -3.83 -0.61 -7.52
C THR A 35 -2.34 -0.66 -7.91
N ALA A 36 -1.66 0.48 -7.98
CA ALA A 36 -0.20 0.50 -8.15
C ALA A 36 0.50 0.06 -6.86
N LEU A 37 1.58 -0.71 -6.98
CA LEU A 37 2.39 -1.14 -5.82
C LEU A 37 3.81 -0.61 -5.91
N HIS A 38 4.24 0.04 -4.85
CA HIS A 38 5.58 0.57 -4.68
C HIS A 38 6.24 -0.05 -3.44
N LEU A 39 7.46 -0.56 -3.62
CA LEU A 39 8.28 -1.12 -2.55
C LEU A 39 9.47 -0.20 -2.30
N VAL A 40 9.71 0.14 -1.05
CA VAL A 40 10.84 1.00 -0.64
C VAL A 40 11.92 0.16 0.03
N GLU A 41 13.11 0.17 -0.55
CA GLU A 41 14.29 -0.52 -0.01
C GLU A 41 14.77 0.11 1.32
N PRO A 42 15.47 -0.66 2.19
CA PRO A 42 15.84 -2.06 2.00
C PRO A 42 14.65 -3.02 2.14
N LEU A 43 14.65 -4.09 1.33
CA LEU A 43 13.70 -5.20 1.46
C LEU A 43 14.36 -6.33 2.27
N GLY A 44 13.60 -7.02 3.10
CA GLY A 44 14.06 -8.19 3.85
C GLY A 44 14.22 -9.46 2.99
N PHE A 45 14.07 -9.35 1.68
CA PHE A 45 14.13 -10.43 0.70
C PHE A 45 14.59 -9.89 -0.66
N ARG A 46 14.84 -10.81 -1.61
CA ARG A 46 15.11 -10.44 -3.00
C ARG A 46 13.84 -10.61 -3.84
N MET A 47 13.66 -9.76 -4.84
CA MET A 47 12.50 -9.85 -5.76
C MET A 47 12.48 -11.14 -6.60
N ASP A 48 13.62 -11.85 -6.71
CA ASP A 48 13.73 -13.16 -7.33
C ASP A 48 13.59 -14.34 -6.35
N ASP A 49 13.25 -14.06 -5.08
CA ASP A 49 13.11 -15.05 -4.03
C ASP A 49 12.06 -16.12 -4.37
N ARG A 50 12.39 -17.37 -4.03
CA ARG A 50 11.50 -18.51 -4.26
C ARG A 50 10.17 -18.40 -3.51
N GLU A 51 10.20 -17.83 -2.30
CA GLU A 51 8.98 -17.65 -1.49
C GLU A 51 8.05 -16.63 -2.12
N LEU A 52 8.60 -15.56 -2.70
CA LEU A 52 7.84 -14.60 -3.46
C LEU A 52 7.21 -15.26 -4.70
N LYS A 53 7.98 -16.06 -5.42
CA LYS A 53 7.51 -16.84 -6.59
C LYS A 53 6.50 -17.92 -6.22
N ARG A 54 6.63 -18.55 -5.06
CA ARG A 54 5.67 -19.57 -4.56
C ARG A 54 4.28 -19.02 -4.25
N ALA A 55 4.12 -17.71 -4.16
CA ALA A 55 2.79 -17.10 -4.08
C ALA A 55 1.95 -17.33 -5.35
N GLY A 56 2.49 -18.02 -6.34
CA GLY A 56 1.82 -18.37 -7.59
C GLY A 56 1.55 -17.15 -8.47
N LEU A 57 2.44 -16.17 -8.42
CA LEU A 57 2.29 -14.91 -9.15
C LEU A 57 2.68 -15.08 -10.61
N ASP A 58 1.81 -14.60 -11.49
CA ASP A 58 2.08 -14.52 -12.91
C ASP A 58 2.90 -13.26 -13.25
N TYR A 59 3.56 -13.29 -14.43
CA TYR A 59 4.34 -12.15 -14.92
C TYR A 59 3.56 -10.83 -14.92
N HIS A 60 2.29 -10.88 -15.27
CA HIS A 60 1.42 -9.70 -15.30
C HIS A 60 1.19 -9.06 -13.93
N GLU A 61 1.20 -9.84 -12.86
CA GLU A 61 1.02 -9.35 -11.49
C GLU A 61 2.23 -8.51 -11.04
N TYR A 62 3.43 -8.83 -11.53
CA TYR A 62 4.65 -8.04 -11.26
C TYR A 62 4.75 -6.75 -12.07
N ALA A 63 4.00 -6.62 -13.17
CA ALA A 63 4.14 -5.49 -14.09
C ALA A 63 3.82 -4.14 -13.44
N ASN A 64 3.02 -4.13 -12.38
CA ASN A 64 2.63 -2.92 -11.66
C ASN A 64 3.46 -2.67 -10.39
N VAL A 65 4.53 -3.43 -10.17
CA VAL A 65 5.39 -3.30 -8.99
C VAL A 65 6.61 -2.44 -9.35
N GLN A 66 6.82 -1.38 -8.58
CA GLN A 66 8.01 -0.53 -8.70
C GLN A 66 8.81 -0.57 -7.41
N VAL A 67 10.13 -0.69 -7.51
CA VAL A 67 11.04 -0.69 -6.37
C VAL A 67 11.82 0.62 -6.35
N HIS A 68 11.87 1.24 -5.19
CA HIS A 68 12.54 2.53 -4.98
C HIS A 68 13.66 2.37 -3.96
N ARG A 69 14.79 3.05 -4.19
CA ARG A 69 15.96 3.02 -3.29
C ARG A 69 15.67 3.55 -1.88
N ASP A 70 14.75 4.51 -1.77
CA ASP A 70 14.37 5.15 -0.50
C ASP A 70 12.97 5.79 -0.61
N PHE A 71 12.43 6.22 0.52
CA PHE A 71 11.10 6.82 0.57
C PHE A 71 11.00 8.16 -0.17
N PRO A 72 11.98 9.09 -0.12
CA PRO A 72 11.97 10.30 -0.94
C PRO A 72 11.87 10.00 -2.44
N ALA A 73 12.67 9.06 -2.95
CA ALA A 73 12.61 8.68 -4.36
C ALA A 73 11.23 8.08 -4.75
N CYS A 74 10.61 7.34 -3.84
CA CYS A 74 9.25 6.84 -4.03
C CYS A 74 8.24 7.99 -4.14
N CYS A 75 8.33 8.98 -3.24
CA CYS A 75 7.47 10.17 -3.27
C CYS A 75 7.62 10.95 -4.59
N GLU A 76 8.86 11.21 -5.00
CA GLU A 76 9.14 11.90 -6.26
C GLU A 76 8.54 11.17 -7.46
N ALA A 77 8.68 9.85 -7.52
CA ALA A 77 8.16 9.03 -8.62
C ALA A 77 6.62 9.05 -8.68
N ILE A 78 5.95 8.95 -7.53
CA ILE A 78 4.49 8.92 -7.45
C ILE A 78 3.88 10.29 -7.75
N ASP A 79 4.50 11.36 -7.24
CA ASP A 79 4.01 12.74 -7.40
C ASP A 79 4.52 13.43 -8.69
N ALA A 80 5.28 12.72 -9.54
CA ALA A 80 5.94 13.28 -10.72
C ALA A 80 4.99 13.98 -11.70
N GLU A 81 3.77 13.47 -11.84
CA GLU A 81 2.78 14.06 -12.75
C GLU A 81 1.87 15.08 -12.06
N ALA A 82 1.51 14.83 -10.81
CA ALA A 82 0.71 15.72 -9.98
C ALA A 82 0.82 15.31 -8.51
N PRO A 83 0.81 16.25 -7.57
CA PRO A 83 0.77 15.95 -6.14
C PRO A 83 -0.44 15.07 -5.80
N ARG A 84 -0.22 14.07 -4.94
CA ARG A 84 -1.24 13.17 -4.45
C ARG A 84 -1.47 13.35 -2.96
N ARG A 85 -2.57 12.84 -2.46
CA ARG A 85 -2.80 12.75 -1.02
C ARG A 85 -2.24 11.42 -0.50
N TRP A 86 -1.57 11.49 0.63
CA TRP A 86 -0.85 10.38 1.22
C TRP A 86 -1.38 10.09 2.62
N PHE A 87 -1.63 8.82 2.92
CA PHE A 87 -2.10 8.36 4.21
C PHE A 87 -1.15 7.30 4.76
N ALA A 88 -0.66 7.50 5.99
CA ALA A 88 0.20 6.55 6.69
C ALA A 88 -0.63 5.67 7.63
N PHE A 89 -0.47 4.36 7.50
CA PHE A 89 -1.11 3.39 8.37
C PHE A 89 -0.18 3.01 9.52
N THR A 90 -0.59 3.31 10.74
CA THR A 90 0.18 3.03 11.96
C THR A 90 -0.74 2.75 13.14
N THR A 91 -0.33 1.83 14.02
CA THR A 91 -1.07 1.52 15.25
C THR A 91 -1.06 2.67 16.26
N GLN A 92 -0.17 3.65 16.08
CA GLN A 92 -0.07 4.85 16.92
C GLN A 92 -1.05 5.96 16.51
N ALA A 93 -1.70 5.85 15.36
CA ALA A 93 -2.69 6.83 14.94
C ALA A 93 -3.94 6.78 15.82
N THR A 94 -4.60 7.91 15.96
CA THR A 94 -5.88 8.04 16.70
C THR A 94 -7.08 8.01 15.77
N ARG A 95 -6.91 8.40 14.50
CA ARG A 95 -7.97 8.43 13.49
C ARG A 95 -8.19 7.06 12.89
N SER A 96 -9.44 6.63 12.84
CA SER A 96 -9.81 5.37 12.19
C SER A 96 -9.71 5.48 10.66
N LEU A 97 -9.30 4.39 10.01
CA LEU A 97 -9.43 4.20 8.56
C LEU A 97 -10.83 4.58 8.06
N TYR A 98 -11.86 4.20 8.80
CA TYR A 98 -13.26 4.40 8.40
C TYR A 98 -13.76 5.85 8.53
N ASP A 99 -12.99 6.71 9.19
CA ASP A 99 -13.26 8.16 9.25
C ASP A 99 -12.61 8.93 8.09
N ALA A 100 -11.76 8.26 7.32
CA ALA A 100 -11.11 8.85 6.16
C ALA A 100 -12.04 8.87 4.94
N ARG A 101 -11.92 9.92 4.12
CA ARG A 101 -12.57 10.03 2.82
C ARG A 101 -11.53 9.87 1.73
N PHE A 102 -11.55 8.73 1.06
CA PHE A 102 -10.61 8.43 -0.02
C PHE A 102 -11.11 8.97 -1.36
N ALA A 103 -10.15 9.29 -2.22
CA ALA A 103 -10.38 9.75 -3.58
C ALA A 103 -9.39 9.08 -4.54
N ARG A 104 -9.65 9.18 -5.83
CA ARG A 104 -8.74 8.70 -6.87
C ARG A 104 -7.36 9.32 -6.72
N GLY A 105 -6.34 8.51 -6.88
CA GLY A 105 -4.95 8.93 -6.77
C GLY A 105 -4.40 8.90 -5.35
N ASP A 106 -5.19 8.58 -4.32
CA ASP A 106 -4.70 8.49 -2.95
C ASP A 106 -3.64 7.38 -2.80
N VAL A 107 -2.67 7.66 -1.93
CA VAL A 107 -1.53 6.76 -1.65
C VAL A 107 -1.63 6.24 -0.22
N LEU A 108 -1.62 4.93 -0.06
CA LEU A 108 -1.73 4.22 1.20
C LEU A 108 -0.36 3.65 1.59
N VAL A 109 0.23 4.12 2.69
CA VAL A 109 1.60 3.79 3.10
C VAL A 109 1.60 2.90 4.32
N PHE A 110 2.30 1.77 4.23
CA PHE A 110 2.44 0.77 5.29
C PHE A 110 3.91 0.54 5.62
N GLY A 111 4.20 0.26 6.89
CA GLY A 111 5.53 -0.10 7.36
C GLY A 111 5.82 -1.60 7.27
N CYS A 112 7.01 -1.98 7.78
CA CYS A 112 7.42 -3.38 7.85
C CYS A 112 6.67 -4.14 8.95
N GLU A 113 6.78 -5.46 8.89
CA GLU A 113 6.03 -6.37 9.77
C GLU A 113 6.48 -6.28 11.23
N SER A 114 7.76 -6.09 11.48
CA SER A 114 8.33 -6.09 12.84
C SER A 114 8.20 -4.76 13.57
N ALA A 115 8.42 -3.63 12.89
CA ALA A 115 8.55 -2.32 13.52
C ALA A 115 7.55 -1.27 13.02
N GLY A 116 6.77 -1.58 11.98
CA GLY A 116 5.89 -0.60 11.35
C GLY A 116 6.65 0.46 10.53
N LEU A 117 6.07 1.63 10.40
CA LEU A 117 6.70 2.74 9.68
C LEU A 117 7.84 3.36 10.52
N PRO A 118 8.99 3.66 9.89
CA PRO A 118 10.04 4.44 10.55
C PRO A 118 9.53 5.80 11.02
N ASP A 119 10.02 6.29 12.16
CA ASP A 119 9.61 7.57 12.73
C ASP A 119 9.83 8.74 11.76
N VAL A 120 10.94 8.70 11.01
CA VAL A 120 11.25 9.72 9.98
C VAL A 120 10.23 9.75 8.84
N VAL A 121 9.60 8.63 8.55
CA VAL A 121 8.51 8.55 7.56
C VAL A 121 7.21 9.06 8.18
N ILE A 122 6.85 8.59 9.39
CA ILE A 122 5.65 9.03 10.10
C ILE A 122 5.65 10.55 10.29
N ALA A 123 6.80 11.15 10.62
CA ALA A 123 6.93 12.57 10.85
C ALA A 123 6.56 13.45 9.62
N ARG A 124 6.56 12.87 8.44
CA ARG A 124 6.16 13.57 7.20
C ARG A 124 4.63 13.70 7.04
N PHE A 125 3.86 13.00 7.85
CA PHE A 125 2.40 13.00 7.77
C PHE A 125 1.80 13.84 8.90
N ALA A 126 0.86 14.71 8.54
CA ALA A 126 0.03 15.38 9.53
C ALA A 126 -0.82 14.37 10.30
N SER A 127 -1.26 14.71 11.48
CA SER A 127 -2.01 13.78 12.37
C SER A 127 -3.31 13.25 11.73
N ASP A 128 -3.97 14.06 10.92
CA ASP A 128 -5.18 13.67 10.20
C ASP A 128 -4.94 12.77 8.99
N ALA A 129 -3.68 12.71 8.51
CA ALA A 129 -3.24 11.80 7.46
C ALA A 129 -2.65 10.49 8.00
N ARG A 130 -2.65 10.30 9.33
CA ARG A 130 -2.25 9.04 9.98
C ARG A 130 -3.49 8.28 10.37
N LEU A 131 -3.60 7.05 9.89
CA LEU A 131 -4.78 6.22 10.05
C LEU A 131 -4.43 4.91 10.78
N ARG A 132 -5.40 4.37 11.47
CA ARG A 132 -5.31 3.03 12.05
C ARG A 132 -6.50 2.17 11.64
N ILE A 133 -6.26 0.88 11.52
CA ILE A 133 -7.32 -0.11 11.40
C ILE A 133 -7.78 -0.44 12.82
N PRO A 134 -9.09 -0.34 13.12
CA PRO A 134 -9.59 -0.69 14.45
C PRO A 134 -9.24 -2.13 14.83
N MET A 135 -8.75 -2.31 16.06
CA MET A 135 -8.44 -3.62 16.63
C MET A 135 -8.92 -3.66 18.07
N ARG A 136 -9.19 -4.87 18.59
CA ARG A 136 -9.46 -5.05 20.01
C ARG A 136 -8.23 -4.71 20.86
N PRO A 137 -8.41 -4.24 22.09
CA PRO A 137 -7.26 -3.98 22.98
C PRO A 137 -6.46 -5.26 23.27
N ARG A 138 -5.16 -5.11 23.50
CA ARG A 138 -4.25 -6.17 23.94
C ARG A 138 -4.09 -7.34 22.96
N VAL A 139 -4.31 -7.09 21.68
CA VAL A 139 -4.04 -8.06 20.62
C VAL A 139 -2.81 -7.64 19.82
N ARG A 140 -2.21 -8.60 19.12
CA ARG A 140 -1.12 -8.35 18.19
C ARG A 140 -1.64 -7.59 16.98
N SER A 141 -0.75 -6.86 16.29
CA SER A 141 -1.06 -6.21 15.01
C SER A 141 -1.56 -7.21 13.98
N LEU A 142 -2.39 -6.74 13.05
CA LEU A 142 -2.78 -7.52 11.89
C LEU A 142 -1.55 -7.91 11.05
N ASN A 143 -1.62 -9.07 10.40
CA ASN A 143 -0.69 -9.40 9.34
C ASN A 143 -0.67 -8.27 8.30
N LEU A 144 0.53 -7.92 7.79
CA LEU A 144 0.69 -6.80 6.87
C LEU A 144 -0.20 -6.92 5.63
N SER A 145 -0.23 -8.08 4.98
CA SER A 145 -1.05 -8.27 3.77
C SER A 145 -2.55 -8.14 4.06
N ASN A 146 -3.00 -8.59 5.24
CA ASN A 146 -4.39 -8.42 5.67
C ASN A 146 -4.71 -6.94 5.93
N ALA A 147 -3.81 -6.20 6.56
CA ALA A 147 -3.98 -4.77 6.79
C ALA A 147 -4.10 -3.99 5.48
N VAL A 148 -3.23 -4.29 4.53
CA VAL A 148 -3.27 -3.69 3.18
C VAL A 148 -4.59 -4.02 2.48
N ALA A 149 -5.04 -5.28 2.53
CA ALA A 149 -6.30 -5.70 1.91
C ALA A 149 -7.51 -4.95 2.50
N VAL A 150 -7.59 -4.83 3.82
CA VAL A 150 -8.68 -4.09 4.49
C VAL A 150 -8.70 -2.63 4.03
N ALA A 151 -7.54 -1.97 4.00
CA ALA A 151 -7.45 -0.56 3.62
C ALA A 151 -7.75 -0.32 2.14
N VAL A 152 -7.20 -1.15 1.25
CA VAL A 152 -7.43 -1.04 -0.20
C VAL A 152 -8.90 -1.26 -0.53
N TYR A 153 -9.52 -2.30 0.03
CA TYR A 153 -10.93 -2.58 -0.24
C TYR A 153 -11.86 -1.51 0.33
N GLU A 154 -11.56 -0.92 1.49
CA GLU A 154 -12.35 0.22 1.98
C GLU A 154 -12.19 1.45 1.08
N ALA A 155 -10.98 1.79 0.67
CA ALA A 155 -10.76 2.90 -0.25
C ALA A 155 -11.47 2.65 -1.59
N TRP A 156 -11.34 1.45 -2.17
CA TRP A 156 -11.99 1.08 -3.43
C TRP A 156 -13.52 1.05 -3.32
N ARG A 157 -14.06 0.60 -2.17
CA ARG A 157 -15.51 0.68 -1.89
C ARG A 157 -15.99 2.12 -1.94
N GLN A 158 -15.26 3.08 -1.36
CA GLN A 158 -15.60 4.50 -1.42
C GLN A 158 -15.54 5.06 -2.85
N LEU A 159 -14.71 4.49 -3.71
CA LEU A 159 -14.64 4.81 -5.14
C LEU A 159 -15.71 4.08 -5.99
N GLY A 160 -16.64 3.36 -5.36
CA GLY A 160 -17.72 2.65 -6.03
C GLY A 160 -17.27 1.39 -6.78
N PHE A 161 -16.15 0.76 -6.37
CA PHE A 161 -15.59 -0.44 -7.00
C PHE A 161 -15.37 -0.28 -8.51
N VAL A 162 -14.94 0.91 -8.93
CA VAL A 162 -14.71 1.20 -10.35
C VAL A 162 -13.79 0.14 -10.97
N GLY A 163 -14.20 -0.39 -12.12
CA GLY A 163 -13.47 -1.42 -12.85
C GLY A 163 -13.72 -2.86 -12.36
N SER A 164 -14.54 -3.05 -11.30
CA SER A 164 -14.95 -4.40 -10.91
C SER A 164 -15.89 -5.01 -11.95
N GLY A 165 -15.90 -6.33 -12.05
CA GLY A 165 -16.80 -7.07 -12.95
C GLY A 165 -18.19 -7.33 -12.36
N VAL A 166 -18.54 -6.72 -11.24
CA VAL A 166 -19.81 -6.89 -10.52
C VAL A 166 -20.48 -5.57 -10.25
#